data_39b1856e4e3b503bc6dbecdf93f2e2d1
#
_entry.id   39b1856e4e3b503bc6dbecdf93f2e2d1
#
_cell.length_a   1.000
_cell.length_b   1.000
_cell.length_c   1.000
_cell.angle_alpha   90.00
_cell.angle_beta   90.00
_cell.angle_gamma   90.00
#
_symmetry.space_group_name_H-M   'P 1'
#
loop_
_entity.id
_entity.type
_entity.pdbx_description
1 polymer ?
#
loop_
_entity_poly.entity_id
_entity_poly.type
_entity_poly.pdbx_seq_one_letter_code
_entity_poly.pdbx_strand_id
1 'polypeptide(L)'
;MAQSAPAPTIRQADAERLAGLDTATGAALRQLVVEGDAAQLALARLALTETAEPAEAVAAADLTGDWKCSMTKIGGLLPAVGYPPFRCRIAADAGRLTFDKLTGSQRTRGTLHLADGRWVYLGSTFVAGEQPMDYANFPEVVDTSAGETLPDVGVFEVTGPDSARILFPQPYRESILNVLTLTR
;
A
#
# COMPACT_ATOMS: atom_id res chain seq x y z
N MET A 1 -18.47 -20.30 -11.60
CA MET A 1 -17.59 -19.12 -11.55
C MET A 1 -18.17 -18.22 -10.46
N ALA A 2 -17.48 -18.09 -9.31
CA ALA A 2 -17.91 -17.16 -8.28
C ALA A 2 -17.64 -15.74 -8.81
N GLN A 3 -18.68 -14.92 -8.93
CA GLN A 3 -18.51 -13.51 -9.24
C GLN A 3 -17.77 -12.86 -8.05
N SER A 4 -16.62 -12.22 -8.33
CA SER A 4 -15.97 -11.41 -7.31
C SER A 4 -16.93 -10.29 -6.88
N ALA A 5 -16.99 -10.02 -5.58
CA ALA A 5 -17.78 -8.91 -5.08
C ALA A 5 -17.30 -7.60 -5.75
N PRO A 6 -18.21 -6.70 -6.11
CA PRO A 6 -17.83 -5.44 -6.74
C PRO A 6 -16.89 -4.64 -5.83
N ALA A 7 -15.94 -3.96 -6.44
CA ALA A 7 -15.07 -3.03 -5.71
C ALA A 7 -15.93 -1.92 -5.07
N PRO A 8 -15.57 -1.45 -3.86
CA PRO A 8 -16.24 -0.29 -3.27
C PRO A 8 -15.99 0.95 -4.14
N THR A 9 -16.92 1.90 -4.08
CA THR A 9 -16.73 3.20 -4.74
C THR A 9 -15.52 3.89 -4.13
N ILE A 10 -14.57 4.29 -4.97
CA ILE A 10 -13.38 5.01 -4.52
C ILE A 10 -13.77 6.47 -4.26
N ARG A 11 -13.44 7.01 -3.08
CA ARG A 11 -13.63 8.41 -2.73
C ARG A 11 -12.82 9.29 -3.69
N GLN A 12 -13.34 10.48 -4.01
CA GLN A 12 -12.70 11.38 -4.97
C GLN A 12 -11.25 11.69 -4.57
N ALA A 13 -11.00 12.06 -3.30
CA ALA A 13 -9.66 12.34 -2.81
C ALA A 13 -8.69 11.14 -2.96
N ASP A 14 -9.18 9.91 -2.80
CA ASP A 14 -8.36 8.71 -2.95
C ASP A 14 -8.13 8.34 -4.42
N ALA A 15 -9.10 8.59 -5.29
CA ALA A 15 -8.92 8.46 -6.74
C ALA A 15 -7.85 9.44 -7.25
N GLU A 16 -7.84 10.67 -6.76
CA GLU A 16 -6.80 11.67 -7.05
C GLU A 16 -5.42 11.23 -6.55
N ARG A 17 -5.34 10.66 -5.33
CA ARG A 17 -4.09 10.08 -4.79
C ARG A 17 -3.57 8.95 -5.69
N LEU A 18 -4.43 8.01 -6.07
CA LEU A 18 -4.06 6.89 -6.95
C LEU A 18 -3.63 7.35 -8.34
N ALA A 19 -4.34 8.33 -8.93
CA ALA A 19 -3.96 8.94 -10.20
C ALA A 19 -2.64 9.72 -10.13
N GLY A 20 -2.33 10.27 -8.94
CA GLY A 20 -1.11 11.03 -8.66
C GLY A 20 0.12 10.19 -8.29
N LEU A 21 0.09 8.84 -8.40
CA LEU A 21 1.17 7.96 -7.96
C LEU A 21 2.53 8.34 -8.56
N ASP A 22 2.60 8.54 -9.87
CA ASP A 22 3.87 8.90 -10.55
C ASP A 22 4.39 10.27 -10.09
N THR A 23 3.49 11.22 -9.90
CA THR A 23 3.84 12.56 -9.39
C THR A 23 4.36 12.49 -7.96
N ALA A 24 3.70 11.73 -7.09
CA ALA A 24 4.13 11.51 -5.71
C ALA A 24 5.48 10.78 -5.66
N THR A 25 5.66 9.75 -6.48
CA THR A 25 6.92 9.02 -6.60
C THR A 25 8.04 9.94 -7.06
N GLY A 26 7.81 10.74 -8.10
CA GLY A 26 8.80 11.71 -8.59
C GLY A 26 9.17 12.78 -7.53
N ALA A 27 8.19 13.29 -6.79
CA ALA A 27 8.43 14.24 -5.71
C ALA A 27 9.24 13.64 -4.54
N ALA A 28 8.86 12.42 -4.12
CA ALA A 28 9.57 11.68 -3.07
C ALA A 28 11.03 11.39 -3.44
N LEU A 29 11.26 10.90 -4.66
CA LEU A 29 12.60 10.61 -5.17
C LEU A 29 13.43 11.87 -5.34
N ARG A 30 12.84 12.96 -5.79
CA ARG A 30 13.54 14.26 -5.91
C ARG A 30 14.03 14.73 -4.54
N GLN A 31 13.20 14.70 -3.51
CA GLN A 31 13.63 15.06 -2.16
C GLN A 31 14.75 14.14 -1.68
N LEU A 32 14.59 12.81 -1.87
CA LEU A 32 15.59 11.83 -1.48
C LEU A 32 16.96 12.08 -2.18
N VAL A 33 16.97 12.41 -3.46
CA VAL A 33 18.21 12.69 -4.20
C VAL A 33 18.89 13.98 -3.71
N VAL A 34 18.11 14.98 -3.32
CA VAL A 34 18.64 16.29 -2.87
C VAL A 34 19.10 16.25 -1.42
N GLU A 35 18.38 15.56 -0.55
CA GLU A 35 18.54 15.64 0.91
C GLU A 35 19.02 14.34 1.54
N GLY A 36 18.90 13.20 0.82
CA GLY A 36 19.18 11.88 1.33
C GLY A 36 20.66 11.49 1.30
N ASP A 37 21.02 10.54 2.13
CA ASP A 37 22.33 9.90 2.14
C ASP A 37 22.35 8.58 1.33
N ALA A 38 23.53 7.94 1.22
CA ALA A 38 23.70 6.70 0.48
C ALA A 38 22.86 5.53 1.02
N ALA A 39 22.65 5.46 2.35
CA ALA A 39 21.85 4.41 2.98
C ALA A 39 20.36 4.61 2.66
N GLN A 40 19.88 5.84 2.70
CA GLN A 40 18.51 6.19 2.35
C GLN A 40 18.22 5.95 0.85
N LEU A 41 19.17 6.28 -0.04
CA LEU A 41 19.07 5.95 -1.46
C LEU A 41 19.01 4.43 -1.69
N ALA A 42 19.78 3.64 -0.94
CA ALA A 42 19.75 2.18 -1.03
C ALA A 42 18.39 1.61 -0.60
N LEU A 43 17.74 2.17 0.43
CA LEU A 43 16.38 1.77 0.85
C LEU A 43 15.36 1.96 -0.27
N ALA A 44 15.35 3.13 -0.90
CA ALA A 44 14.42 3.42 -1.99
C ALA A 44 14.68 2.54 -3.21
N ARG A 45 15.97 2.30 -3.52
CA ARG A 45 16.36 1.40 -4.60
C ARG A 45 15.82 -0.01 -4.37
N LEU A 46 16.00 -0.59 -3.19
CA LEU A 46 15.47 -1.92 -2.84
C LEU A 46 13.95 -1.99 -2.96
N ALA A 47 13.24 -0.91 -2.63
CA ALA A 47 11.79 -0.88 -2.65
C ALA A 47 11.19 -0.68 -4.06
N LEU A 48 11.92 -0.08 -5.02
CA LEU A 48 11.35 0.43 -6.26
C LEU A 48 11.93 -0.17 -7.55
N THR A 49 13.05 -0.90 -7.52
CA THR A 49 13.77 -1.28 -8.76
C THR A 49 13.22 -2.50 -9.48
N GLU A 50 12.39 -3.32 -8.86
CA GLU A 50 11.81 -4.47 -9.52
C GLU A 50 10.70 -4.04 -10.49
N THR A 51 10.64 -4.70 -11.65
CA THR A 51 9.59 -4.46 -12.65
C THR A 51 8.31 -5.18 -12.23
N ALA A 52 7.17 -4.51 -12.31
CA ALA A 52 5.88 -5.11 -12.05
C ALA A 52 5.46 -6.06 -13.18
N GLU A 53 4.89 -7.20 -12.81
CA GLU A 53 4.22 -8.11 -13.74
C GLU A 53 2.89 -7.49 -14.20
N PRO A 54 2.42 -7.79 -15.42
CA PRO A 54 1.09 -7.37 -15.85
C PRO A 54 0.01 -7.91 -14.90
N ALA A 55 -0.84 -7.05 -14.38
CA ALA A 55 -1.80 -7.41 -13.33
C ALA A 55 -2.76 -8.53 -13.77
N GLU A 56 -3.13 -8.57 -15.04
CA GLU A 56 -3.99 -9.61 -15.62
C GLU A 56 -3.31 -10.97 -15.75
N ALA A 57 -1.97 -11.02 -15.71
CA ALA A 57 -1.22 -12.27 -15.74
C ALA A 57 -1.14 -12.96 -14.37
N VAL A 58 -1.53 -12.24 -13.29
CA VAL A 58 -1.41 -12.72 -11.92
C VAL A 58 -2.72 -13.34 -11.46
N ALA A 59 -2.72 -14.63 -11.14
CA ALA A 59 -3.89 -15.28 -10.58
C ALA A 59 -4.07 -14.90 -9.11
N ALA A 60 -5.28 -14.51 -8.72
CA ALA A 60 -5.60 -14.13 -7.35
C ALA A 60 -5.26 -15.22 -6.32
N ALA A 61 -5.37 -16.50 -6.70
CA ALA A 61 -5.03 -17.64 -5.84
C ALA A 61 -3.54 -17.68 -5.48
N ASP A 62 -2.66 -17.25 -6.39
CA ASP A 62 -1.22 -17.25 -6.19
C ASP A 62 -0.75 -16.18 -5.20
N LEU A 63 -1.60 -15.18 -4.95
CA LEU A 63 -1.31 -14.11 -3.99
C LEU A 63 -1.56 -14.53 -2.54
N THR A 64 -2.43 -15.53 -2.31
CA THR A 64 -2.85 -15.93 -0.95
C THR A 64 -1.71 -16.55 -0.15
N GLY A 65 -1.69 -16.29 1.14
CA GLY A 65 -0.72 -16.86 2.09
C GLY A 65 -0.12 -15.83 3.03
N ASP A 66 0.85 -16.30 3.79
CA ASP A 66 1.64 -15.48 4.71
C ASP A 66 2.84 -14.86 3.96
N TRP A 67 3.10 -13.59 4.27
CA TRP A 67 4.16 -12.80 3.69
C TRP A 67 5.01 -12.14 4.78
N LYS A 68 6.30 -11.98 4.53
CA LYS A 68 7.11 -10.98 5.22
C LYS A 68 6.93 -9.66 4.51
N CYS A 69 6.76 -8.58 5.24
CA CYS A 69 6.60 -7.26 4.63
C CYS A 69 7.45 -6.21 5.34
N SER A 70 8.05 -5.30 4.57
CA SER A 70 8.88 -4.21 5.09
C SER A 70 8.37 -2.89 4.55
N MET A 71 8.25 -1.88 5.42
CA MET A 71 7.79 -0.55 5.05
C MET A 71 8.98 0.35 4.79
N THR A 72 9.01 1.01 3.63
CA THR A 72 9.90 2.12 3.34
C THR A 72 9.05 3.37 3.11
N LYS A 73 9.27 4.42 3.90
CA LYS A 73 8.67 5.75 3.74
C LYS A 73 9.67 6.65 3.03
N ILE A 74 9.24 7.33 1.97
CA ILE A 74 10.12 8.15 1.13
C ILE A 74 9.54 9.56 1.01
N GLY A 75 10.39 10.57 1.27
CA GLY A 75 10.04 11.98 1.28
C GLY A 75 9.15 12.39 2.46
N GLY A 76 8.88 13.66 2.59
CA GLY A 76 8.13 14.24 3.72
C GLY A 76 9.04 14.64 4.87
N LEU A 77 8.79 14.12 6.07
CA LEU A 77 9.59 14.48 7.26
C LEU A 77 11.05 14.03 7.16
N LEU A 78 11.31 12.93 6.48
CA LEU A 78 12.66 12.39 6.25
C LEU A 78 12.81 12.02 4.78
N PRO A 79 14.02 12.11 4.20
CA PRO A 79 14.27 11.70 2.83
C PRO A 79 13.91 10.24 2.55
N ALA A 80 14.29 9.32 3.44
CA ALA A 80 13.76 7.96 3.49
C ALA A 80 13.97 7.34 4.86
N VAL A 81 13.08 6.41 5.24
CA VAL A 81 13.23 5.56 6.43
C VAL A 81 12.66 4.18 6.15
N GLY A 82 13.44 3.14 6.50
CA GLY A 82 13.03 1.74 6.41
C GLY A 82 12.71 1.17 7.79
N TYR A 83 11.70 0.32 7.84
CA TYR A 83 11.30 -0.38 9.06
C TYR A 83 11.58 -1.88 8.94
N PRO A 84 11.87 -2.57 10.06
CA PRO A 84 12.15 -3.99 10.06
C PRO A 84 10.97 -4.80 9.50
N PRO A 85 11.21 -6.05 9.07
CA PRO A 85 10.16 -6.89 8.54
C PRO A 85 9.05 -7.15 9.56
N PHE A 86 7.83 -7.09 9.05
CA PHE A 86 6.59 -7.42 9.74
C PHE A 86 5.99 -8.69 9.13
N ARG A 87 4.95 -9.22 9.76
CA ARG A 87 4.10 -10.27 9.20
C ARG A 87 2.91 -9.64 8.48
N CYS A 88 2.68 -10.09 7.26
CA CYS A 88 1.53 -9.74 6.46
C CYS A 88 0.81 -11.01 6.00
N ARG A 89 -0.43 -10.88 5.57
CA ARG A 89 -1.23 -11.98 5.00
C ARG A 89 -2.12 -11.46 3.89
N ILE A 90 -2.21 -12.25 2.82
CA ILE A 90 -3.25 -12.12 1.81
C ILE A 90 -4.15 -13.35 1.92
N ALA A 91 -5.45 -13.15 2.01
CA ALA A 91 -6.43 -14.23 2.11
C ALA A 91 -7.57 -14.02 1.13
N ALA A 92 -8.18 -15.13 0.69
CA ALA A 92 -9.44 -15.08 -0.05
C ALA A 92 -10.60 -15.23 0.94
N ASP A 93 -11.48 -14.24 0.98
CA ASP A 93 -12.67 -14.24 1.81
C ASP A 93 -13.90 -13.81 0.99
N ALA A 94 -14.93 -14.66 0.95
CA ALA A 94 -16.19 -14.42 0.24
C ALA A 94 -15.99 -13.86 -1.20
N GLY A 95 -15.00 -14.38 -1.94
CA GLY A 95 -14.69 -13.95 -3.33
C GLY A 95 -13.93 -12.63 -3.44
N ARG A 96 -13.41 -12.10 -2.32
CA ARG A 96 -12.52 -10.94 -2.25
C ARG A 96 -11.13 -11.35 -1.79
N LEU A 97 -10.11 -10.67 -2.26
CA LEU A 97 -8.77 -10.75 -1.68
C LEU A 97 -8.66 -9.70 -0.58
N THR A 98 -8.32 -10.15 0.62
CA THR A 98 -8.01 -9.28 1.76
C THR A 98 -6.51 -9.22 1.98
N PHE A 99 -6.02 -8.08 2.43
CA PHE A 99 -4.64 -7.86 2.83
C PHE A 99 -4.61 -7.33 4.26
N ASP A 100 -3.74 -7.91 5.10
CA ASP A 100 -3.53 -7.54 6.48
C ASP A 100 -2.04 -7.39 6.79
N LYS A 101 -1.62 -6.25 7.32
CA LYS A 101 -0.34 -6.09 8.03
C LYS A 101 -0.57 -6.41 9.50
N LEU A 102 -0.14 -7.60 9.92
CA LEU A 102 -0.49 -8.22 11.20
C LEU A 102 0.31 -7.73 12.40
N THR A 103 1.52 -7.20 12.17
CA THR A 103 2.43 -6.78 13.25
C THR A 103 2.94 -5.36 13.05
N GLY A 104 3.55 -4.81 14.11
CA GLY A 104 3.96 -3.41 14.19
C GLY A 104 2.91 -2.54 14.84
N SER A 105 3.29 -1.31 15.22
CA SER A 105 2.39 -0.33 15.84
C SER A 105 1.43 0.29 14.82
N GLN A 106 1.93 0.68 13.66
CA GLN A 106 1.09 1.11 12.52
C GLN A 106 0.75 -0.09 11.66
N ARG A 107 -0.52 -0.30 11.42
CA ARG A 107 -1.09 -1.42 10.64
C ARG A 107 -1.92 -0.89 9.50
N THR A 108 -2.16 -1.74 8.51
CA THR A 108 -3.11 -1.49 7.44
C THR A 108 -3.86 -2.78 7.12
N ARG A 109 -5.16 -2.67 6.86
CA ARG A 109 -6.05 -3.75 6.49
C ARG A 109 -7.02 -3.28 5.42
N GLY A 110 -7.22 -4.11 4.41
CA GLY A 110 -8.14 -3.78 3.32
C GLY A 110 -8.31 -4.91 2.33
N THR A 111 -8.74 -4.55 1.13
CA THR A 111 -9.04 -5.47 0.04
C THR A 111 -8.27 -5.10 -1.22
N LEU A 112 -7.92 -6.11 -2.02
CA LEU A 112 -7.28 -5.96 -3.32
C LEU A 112 -8.32 -6.17 -4.42
N HIS A 113 -8.37 -5.24 -5.38
CA HIS A 113 -9.29 -5.23 -6.50
C HIS A 113 -8.54 -5.06 -7.81
N LEU A 114 -8.83 -5.90 -8.80
CA LEU A 114 -8.35 -5.68 -10.15
C LEU A 114 -9.29 -4.68 -10.86
N ALA A 115 -8.77 -3.51 -11.20
CA ALA A 115 -9.48 -2.43 -11.84
C ALA A 115 -8.57 -1.75 -12.87
N ASP A 116 -9.08 -1.54 -14.08
CA ASP A 116 -8.38 -0.83 -15.17
C ASP A 116 -6.95 -1.34 -15.41
N GLY A 117 -6.77 -2.67 -15.42
CA GLY A 117 -5.48 -3.32 -15.69
C GLY A 117 -4.46 -3.23 -14.56
N ARG A 118 -4.87 -2.88 -13.34
CA ARG A 118 -3.99 -2.84 -12.17
C ARG A 118 -4.69 -3.34 -10.90
N TRP A 119 -3.92 -3.89 -9.98
CA TRP A 119 -4.43 -4.20 -8.64
C TRP A 119 -4.45 -2.93 -7.78
N VAL A 120 -5.62 -2.60 -7.23
CA VAL A 120 -5.81 -1.47 -6.32
C VAL A 120 -6.10 -2.00 -4.92
N TYR A 121 -5.36 -1.50 -3.94
CA TYR A 121 -5.60 -1.72 -2.52
C TYR A 121 -6.51 -0.61 -1.97
N LEU A 122 -7.58 -1.01 -1.28
CA LEU A 122 -8.50 -0.11 -0.59
C LEU A 122 -8.69 -0.60 0.84
N GLY A 123 -8.32 0.20 1.80
CA GLY A 123 -8.36 -0.20 3.21
C GLY A 123 -8.28 0.96 4.20
N SER A 124 -7.83 0.65 5.39
CA SER A 124 -7.55 1.63 6.44
C SER A 124 -6.19 1.41 7.07
N THR A 125 -5.46 2.49 7.33
CA THR A 125 -4.39 2.48 8.32
C THR A 125 -4.97 2.65 9.71
N PHE A 126 -4.34 2.09 10.73
CA PHE A 126 -4.75 2.17 12.13
C PHE A 126 -3.59 1.81 13.06
N VAL A 127 -3.69 2.17 14.35
CA VAL A 127 -2.72 1.80 15.38
C VAL A 127 -3.08 0.47 16.03
N ALA A 128 -2.08 -0.32 16.38
CA ALA A 128 -2.26 -1.59 17.07
C ALA A 128 -3.09 -1.42 18.36
N GLY A 129 -4.17 -2.19 18.47
CA GLY A 129 -5.16 -2.07 19.55
C GLY A 129 -6.44 -1.33 19.14
N GLU A 130 -6.41 -0.57 18.05
CA GLU A 130 -7.61 -0.01 17.44
C GLU A 130 -8.26 -1.00 16.47
N GLN A 131 -9.52 -0.73 16.13
CA GLN A 131 -10.23 -1.52 15.12
C GLN A 131 -10.04 -0.89 13.74
N PRO A 132 -9.69 -1.68 12.70
CA PRO A 132 -9.71 -1.20 11.33
C PRO A 132 -11.14 -0.84 10.92
N MET A 133 -11.26 0.11 10.02
CA MET A 133 -12.54 0.45 9.40
C MET A 133 -12.53 -0.09 7.95
N ASP A 134 -13.63 -0.71 7.54
CA ASP A 134 -13.79 -1.08 6.14
C ASP A 134 -13.80 0.19 5.28
N TYR A 135 -13.08 0.14 4.16
CA TYR A 135 -12.92 1.31 3.29
C TYR A 135 -14.25 1.94 2.87
N ALA A 136 -15.26 1.13 2.57
CA ALA A 136 -16.59 1.60 2.17
C ALA A 136 -17.34 2.39 3.26
N ASN A 137 -16.89 2.33 4.52
CA ASN A 137 -17.52 3.03 5.64
C ASN A 137 -16.91 4.41 5.91
N PHE A 138 -15.83 4.78 5.22
CA PHE A 138 -15.30 6.14 5.36
C PHE A 138 -16.22 7.16 4.68
N PRO A 139 -16.46 8.32 5.31
CA PRO A 139 -17.18 9.43 4.67
C PRO A 139 -16.36 9.99 3.50
N GLU A 140 -17.03 10.66 2.56
CA GLU A 140 -16.34 11.29 1.41
C GLU A 140 -15.29 12.30 1.88
N VAL A 141 -15.58 13.08 2.91
CA VAL A 141 -14.62 13.99 3.55
C VAL A 141 -14.22 13.42 4.90
N VAL A 142 -12.93 13.12 5.07
CA VAL A 142 -12.37 12.56 6.31
C VAL A 142 -11.72 13.65 7.13
N ASP A 143 -12.06 13.71 8.41
CA ASP A 143 -11.32 14.51 9.39
C ASP A 143 -10.04 13.76 9.79
N THR A 144 -8.92 14.18 9.23
CA THR A 144 -7.61 13.57 9.52
C THR A 144 -7.05 13.91 10.89
N SER A 145 -7.69 14.81 11.63
CA SER A 145 -7.32 15.18 13.01
C SER A 145 -8.05 14.33 14.07
N ALA A 146 -9.13 13.64 13.69
CA ALA A 146 -10.01 12.94 14.62
C ALA A 146 -9.46 11.60 15.15
N GLY A 147 -8.36 11.09 14.59
CA GLY A 147 -7.77 9.81 15.03
C GLY A 147 -6.71 9.28 14.10
N GLU A 148 -6.29 8.04 14.35
CA GLU A 148 -5.25 7.35 13.60
C GLU A 148 -5.82 6.35 12.56
N THR A 149 -7.12 6.03 12.64
CA THR A 149 -7.79 5.19 11.64
C THR A 149 -8.22 6.04 10.45
N LEU A 150 -7.48 5.95 9.36
CA LEU A 150 -7.63 6.75 8.15
C LEU A 150 -7.73 5.86 6.91
N PRO A 151 -8.39 6.31 5.82
CA PRO A 151 -8.39 5.59 4.57
C PRO A 151 -6.97 5.40 4.04
N ASP A 152 -6.68 4.19 3.60
CA ASP A 152 -5.38 3.83 3.06
C ASP A 152 -5.58 3.21 1.67
N VAL A 153 -4.98 3.82 0.64
CA VAL A 153 -5.15 3.39 -0.74
C VAL A 153 -3.80 3.26 -1.43
N GLY A 154 -3.67 2.28 -2.30
CA GLY A 154 -2.41 2.03 -2.98
C GLY A 154 -2.57 1.20 -4.25
N VAL A 155 -1.49 1.14 -5.02
CA VAL A 155 -1.35 0.24 -6.16
C VAL A 155 -0.54 -0.96 -5.71
N PHE A 156 -1.12 -2.16 -5.84
CA PHE A 156 -0.44 -3.41 -5.55
C PHE A 156 0.19 -3.95 -6.83
N GLU A 157 1.46 -4.28 -6.77
CA GLU A 157 2.25 -4.80 -7.89
C GLU A 157 2.92 -6.11 -7.48
N VAL A 158 2.79 -7.13 -8.32
CA VAL A 158 3.58 -8.36 -8.24
C VAL A 158 4.87 -8.12 -8.99
N THR A 159 5.99 -8.42 -8.38
CA THR A 159 7.32 -8.18 -8.95
C THR A 159 8.10 -9.48 -9.19
N GLY A 160 7.48 -10.60 -8.85
CA GLY A 160 8.01 -11.94 -9.07
C GLY A 160 7.16 -12.99 -8.37
N PRO A 161 7.49 -14.28 -8.50
CA PRO A 161 6.69 -15.38 -7.95
C PRO A 161 6.56 -15.32 -6.41
N ASP A 162 7.55 -14.78 -5.74
CA ASP A 162 7.63 -14.66 -4.27
C ASP A 162 7.83 -13.21 -3.81
N SER A 163 7.57 -12.24 -4.68
CA SER A 163 7.74 -10.82 -4.38
C SER A 163 6.60 -9.96 -4.91
N ALA A 164 6.21 -8.98 -4.11
CA ALA A 164 5.19 -7.99 -4.44
C ALA A 164 5.44 -6.70 -3.66
N ARG A 165 4.70 -5.64 -4.00
CA ARG A 165 4.69 -4.40 -3.22
C ARG A 165 3.35 -3.69 -3.30
N ILE A 166 3.09 -2.84 -2.30
CA ILE A 166 2.01 -1.85 -2.36
C ILE A 166 2.64 -0.47 -2.32
N LEU A 167 2.30 0.36 -3.29
CA LEU A 167 2.70 1.75 -3.39
C LEU A 167 1.55 2.62 -2.89
N PHE A 168 1.75 3.33 -1.77
CA PHE A 168 0.77 4.22 -1.18
C PHE A 168 1.15 5.67 -1.47
N PRO A 169 0.53 6.32 -2.48
CA PRO A 169 0.82 7.70 -2.80
C PRO A 169 0.18 8.65 -1.78
N GLN A 170 0.90 9.68 -1.40
CA GLN A 170 0.44 10.77 -0.54
C GLN A 170 -0.33 10.26 0.71
N PRO A 171 0.28 9.39 1.54
CA PRO A 171 -0.35 8.99 2.78
C PRO A 171 -0.65 10.22 3.64
N TYR A 172 -1.68 10.15 4.49
CA TYR A 172 -2.08 11.30 5.31
C TYR A 172 -1.03 11.74 6.33
N ARG A 173 -0.01 10.94 6.58
CA ARG A 173 1.00 11.15 7.63
C ARG A 173 2.42 10.99 7.08
N GLU A 174 3.32 11.85 7.55
CA GLU A 174 4.77 11.71 7.58
C GLU A 174 5.53 11.68 6.24
N SER A 175 5.00 11.09 5.19
CA SER A 175 5.74 10.83 3.96
C SER A 175 4.98 11.22 2.69
N ILE A 176 5.69 11.29 1.57
CA ILE A 176 5.09 11.54 0.25
C ILE A 176 4.71 10.22 -0.42
N LEU A 177 5.52 9.18 -0.21
CA LEU A 177 5.28 7.83 -0.74
C LEU A 177 5.64 6.80 0.33
N ASN A 178 4.73 5.85 0.57
CA ASN A 178 5.05 4.64 1.31
C ASN A 178 5.13 3.46 0.35
N VAL A 179 6.13 2.61 0.53
CA VAL A 179 6.28 1.35 -0.21
C VAL A 179 6.32 0.21 0.79
N LEU A 180 5.32 -0.66 0.74
CA LEU A 180 5.29 -1.89 1.52
C LEU A 180 5.72 -3.04 0.61
N THR A 181 6.96 -3.49 0.74
CA THR A 181 7.48 -4.65 0.01
C THR A 181 7.07 -5.94 0.70
N LEU A 182 6.70 -6.95 -0.08
CA LEU A 182 6.30 -8.27 0.38
C LEU A 182 7.24 -9.32 -0.20
N THR A 183 7.64 -10.30 0.62
CA THR A 183 8.44 -11.46 0.21
C THR A 183 7.95 -12.72 0.91
N ARG A 184 8.11 -13.87 0.28
CA ARG A 184 7.86 -15.20 0.88
C ARG A 184 9.15 -15.90 1.22
#